data_5fff5ba4e985617f51df639830ab156a
#
_entry.id   5fff5ba4e985617f51df639830ab156a
#
_cell.length_a   1.000
_cell.length_b   1.000
_cell.length_c   1.000
_cell.angle_alpha   90.00
_cell.angle_beta   90.00
_cell.angle_gamma   90.00
#
_symmetry.space_group_name_H-M   'P 1'
#
loop_
_entity.id
_entity.type
_entity.pdbx_description
1 polymer ?
#
loop_
_entity_poly.entity_id
_entity_poly.type
_entity_poly.pdbx_seq_one_letter_code
_entity_poly.pdbx_strand_id
1 'polypeptide(L)'
;MSLRNKVTLIGRTGKEVEIVKFENGQIAKVSLATSDHYTNALGEKVEETQWHNLVANGKLAEIMEKYVEKGKEIAVEGKVIYRSYDDKEGVKRYITEIRVEEIVLLGGK
;
A
#
# COMPACT_ATOMS: atom_id res chain seq x y z
N MET A 1 -5.55 -14.62 10.24
CA MET A 1 -4.36 -14.13 9.52
C MET A 1 -3.20 -15.07 9.71
N SER A 2 -2.45 -15.30 8.67
CA SER A 2 -1.36 -16.27 8.68
C SER A 2 -0.04 -15.58 8.95
N LEU A 3 0.79 -16.17 9.81
CA LEU A 3 2.14 -15.66 10.03
C LEU A 3 3.07 -15.98 8.88
N ARG A 4 2.67 -16.87 7.98
CA ARG A 4 3.54 -17.30 6.89
C ARG A 4 3.72 -16.21 5.82
N ASN A 5 2.74 -15.36 5.68
CA ASN A 5 2.82 -14.29 4.69
C ASN A 5 2.08 -13.10 5.27
N LYS A 6 2.80 -12.33 6.08
CA LYS A 6 2.19 -11.24 6.82
C LYS A 6 3.08 -10.02 6.75
N VAL A 7 2.49 -8.89 6.41
CA VAL A 7 3.18 -7.61 6.33
C VAL A 7 2.40 -6.61 7.15
N THR A 8 3.11 -5.85 7.98
CA THR A 8 2.53 -4.76 8.74
C THR A 8 3.31 -3.50 8.37
N LEU A 9 2.60 -2.47 7.93
CA LEU A 9 3.21 -1.23 7.50
C LEU A 9 2.49 -0.05 8.12
N ILE A 10 3.26 0.95 8.52
CA ILE A 10 2.72 2.23 8.96
C ILE A 10 3.39 3.31 8.14
N GLY A 11 2.59 4.12 7.46
CA GLY A 11 3.16 5.15 6.60
C GLY A 11 2.10 6.11 6.12
N ARG A 12 2.46 6.89 5.12
CA ARG A 12 1.58 7.90 4.56
C ARG A 12 1.31 7.62 3.11
N THR A 13 0.06 7.87 2.71
CA THR A 13 -0.33 7.68 1.32
C THR A 13 0.30 8.76 0.46
N GLY A 14 0.71 8.38 -0.77
CA GLY A 14 1.35 9.32 -1.66
C GLY A 14 0.44 9.93 -2.70
N LYS A 15 -0.71 9.32 -2.91
CA LYS A 15 -1.68 9.78 -3.90
C LYS A 15 -3.06 9.51 -3.39
N GLU A 16 -4.05 10.07 -4.09
CA GLU A 16 -5.43 9.71 -3.82
C GLU A 16 -5.65 8.25 -4.13
N VAL A 17 -6.58 7.65 -3.40
CA VAL A 17 -6.94 6.26 -3.64
C VAL A 17 -7.60 6.13 -5.01
N GLU A 18 -7.11 5.18 -5.77
CA GLU A 18 -7.69 4.90 -7.08
C GLU A 18 -8.70 3.77 -6.93
N ILE A 19 -9.93 4.02 -7.36
CA ILE A 19 -11.00 3.03 -7.24
C ILE A 19 -11.31 2.49 -8.62
N VAL A 20 -11.27 1.16 -8.74
CA VAL A 20 -11.67 0.48 -9.96
C VAL A 20 -12.93 -0.31 -9.63
N LYS A 21 -14.03 0.02 -10.32
CA LYS A 21 -15.30 -0.63 -10.07
C LYS A 21 -15.62 -1.60 -11.19
N PHE A 22 -16.20 -2.71 -10.81
CA PHE A 22 -16.64 -3.68 -11.80
C PHE A 22 -17.94 -4.30 -11.28
N GLU A 23 -18.48 -5.22 -12.08
CA GLU A 23 -19.85 -5.68 -11.88
C GLU A 23 -20.10 -6.21 -10.48
N ASN A 24 -19.15 -6.94 -9.93
CA ASN A 24 -19.35 -7.61 -8.65
C ASN A 24 -18.60 -6.97 -7.49
N GLY A 25 -18.09 -5.75 -7.67
CA GLY A 25 -17.39 -5.13 -6.56
C GLY A 25 -16.45 -4.05 -7.01
N GLN A 26 -15.48 -3.78 -6.15
CA GLN A 26 -14.52 -2.74 -6.46
C GLN A 26 -13.20 -3.06 -5.80
N ILE A 27 -12.16 -2.45 -6.33
CA ILE A 27 -10.79 -2.57 -5.82
C ILE A 27 -10.26 -1.18 -5.57
N ALA A 28 -9.58 -0.99 -4.45
CA ALA A 28 -8.90 0.26 -4.15
C ALA A 28 -7.40 0.02 -4.26
N LYS A 29 -6.71 0.98 -4.89
CA LYS A 29 -5.26 0.94 -5.02
C LYS A 29 -4.69 2.25 -4.53
N VAL A 30 -3.62 2.16 -3.76
CA VAL A 30 -2.95 3.36 -3.27
C VAL A 30 -1.49 3.04 -2.99
N SER A 31 -0.64 4.06 -3.09
CA SER A 31 0.77 3.93 -2.74
C SER A 31 0.95 4.39 -1.31
N LEU A 32 1.77 3.64 -0.57
CA LEU A 32 2.07 3.95 0.82
C LEU A 32 3.57 4.10 0.97
N ALA A 33 3.99 5.20 1.57
CA ALA A 33 5.41 5.46 1.82
C ALA A 33 5.71 5.15 3.27
N THR A 34 6.73 4.30 3.47
CA THR A 34 7.28 4.08 4.81
C THR A 34 8.67 4.66 4.84
N SER A 35 9.02 5.32 5.94
CA SER A 35 10.30 6.01 6.06
C SER A 35 11.03 5.53 7.28
N ASP A 36 12.32 5.31 7.10
CA ASP A 36 13.23 4.96 8.18
C ASP A 36 14.34 5.98 8.25
N HIS A 37 14.82 6.24 9.45
CA HIS A 37 15.93 7.14 9.67
C HIS A 37 17.05 6.36 10.33
N TYR A 38 18.26 6.56 9.86
CA TYR A 38 19.40 5.92 10.48
C TYR A 38 20.64 6.78 10.31
N THR A 39 21.68 6.45 11.07
CA THR A 39 22.96 7.14 10.97
C THR A 39 23.94 6.23 10.24
N ASN A 40 24.54 6.75 9.17
CA ASN A 40 25.43 5.93 8.35
C ASN A 40 26.83 5.89 8.99
N ALA A 41 27.75 5.23 8.30
CA ALA A 41 29.09 5.03 8.82
C ALA A 41 29.86 6.34 8.97
N LEU A 42 29.45 7.38 8.25
CA LEU A 42 30.10 8.68 8.34
C LEU A 42 29.49 9.58 9.40
N GLY A 43 28.53 9.07 10.17
CA GLY A 43 27.86 9.86 11.20
C GLY A 43 26.77 10.77 10.68
N GLU A 44 26.38 10.62 9.43
CA GLU A 44 25.34 11.43 8.83
C GLU A 44 23.97 10.78 9.03
N LYS A 45 22.95 11.61 9.22
CA LYS A 45 21.59 11.14 9.34
C LYS A 45 21.02 10.94 7.95
N VAL A 46 20.46 9.74 7.72
CA VAL A 46 19.93 9.38 6.42
C VAL A 46 18.49 8.98 6.59
N GLU A 47 17.64 9.45 5.67
CA GLU A 47 16.24 9.03 5.60
C GLU A 47 16.06 8.14 4.38
N GLU A 48 15.44 7.00 4.60
CA GLU A 48 15.19 6.05 3.51
C GLU A 48 13.69 5.83 3.39
N THR A 49 13.15 6.00 2.19
CA THR A 49 11.72 5.85 1.95
C THR A 49 11.49 4.70 0.98
N GLN A 50 10.55 3.85 1.33
CA GLN A 50 10.12 2.76 0.47
C GLN A 50 8.67 2.99 0.09
N TRP A 51 8.34 2.70 -1.17
CA TRP A 51 6.99 2.85 -1.68
C TRP A 51 6.36 1.48 -1.88
N HIS A 52 5.18 1.31 -1.31
CA HIS A 52 4.47 0.04 -1.37
C HIS A 52 3.18 0.21 -2.13
N ASN A 53 2.83 -0.77 -2.93
CA ASN A 53 1.56 -0.79 -3.65
C ASN A 53 0.55 -1.55 -2.83
N LEU A 54 -0.51 -0.86 -2.40
CA LEU A 54 -1.56 -1.48 -1.60
C LEU A 54 -2.78 -1.73 -2.46
N VAL A 55 -3.41 -2.88 -2.25
CA VAL A 55 -4.63 -3.24 -2.95
C VAL A 55 -5.62 -3.74 -1.90
N ALA A 56 -6.86 -3.28 -2.00
CA ALA A 56 -7.91 -3.71 -1.09
C ALA A 56 -9.17 -4.00 -1.88
N ASN A 57 -9.92 -4.98 -1.40
CA ASN A 57 -11.15 -5.41 -2.05
C ASN A 57 -12.35 -5.16 -1.16
N GLY A 58 -13.53 -5.09 -1.79
CA GLY A 58 -14.78 -5.14 -1.08
C GLY A 58 -14.94 -4.04 -0.05
N LYS A 59 -15.25 -4.44 1.16
CA LYS A 59 -15.52 -3.48 2.21
C LYS A 59 -14.32 -2.61 2.55
N LEU A 60 -13.13 -3.18 2.52
CA LEU A 60 -11.93 -2.40 2.76
C LEU A 60 -11.73 -1.35 1.68
N ALA A 61 -12.06 -1.69 0.44
CA ALA A 61 -11.97 -0.71 -0.64
C ALA A 61 -12.92 0.45 -0.38
N GLU A 62 -14.12 0.17 0.13
CA GLU A 62 -15.07 1.23 0.47
C GLU A 62 -14.54 2.12 1.58
N ILE A 63 -13.94 1.52 2.60
CA ILE A 63 -13.37 2.29 3.71
C ILE A 63 -12.27 3.19 3.20
N MET A 64 -11.41 2.66 2.33
CA MET A 64 -10.31 3.45 1.79
C MET A 64 -10.83 4.59 0.93
N GLU A 65 -11.87 4.33 0.15
CA GLU A 65 -12.45 5.38 -0.68
C GLU A 65 -12.99 6.54 0.15
N LYS A 66 -13.61 6.22 1.29
CA LYS A 66 -14.25 7.23 2.10
C LYS A 66 -13.30 7.98 3.02
N TYR A 67 -12.29 7.30 3.53
CA TYR A 67 -11.54 7.86 4.65
C TYR A 67 -10.06 8.04 4.40
N VAL A 68 -9.50 7.46 3.35
CA VAL A 68 -8.07 7.55 3.10
C VAL A 68 -7.81 8.63 2.07
N GLU A 69 -7.17 9.70 2.52
CA GLU A 69 -6.84 10.82 1.65
C GLU A 69 -5.36 10.83 1.37
N LYS A 70 -4.98 11.60 0.35
CA LYS A 70 -3.57 11.80 0.06
C LYS A 70 -2.86 12.37 1.29
N GLY A 71 -1.73 11.76 1.64
CA GLY A 71 -0.93 12.24 2.77
C GLY A 71 -1.40 11.75 4.12
N LYS A 72 -2.43 10.90 4.15
CA LYS A 72 -2.94 10.41 5.41
C LYS A 72 -2.05 9.30 5.97
N GLU A 73 -1.85 9.32 7.26
CA GLU A 73 -1.10 8.26 7.93
C GLU A 73 -2.04 7.10 8.26
N ILE A 74 -1.65 5.91 7.84
CA ILE A 74 -2.45 4.72 8.08
C ILE A 74 -1.52 3.57 8.48
N ALA A 75 -2.10 2.61 9.17
CA ALA A 75 -1.44 1.34 9.45
C ALA A 75 -2.23 0.26 8.72
N VAL A 76 -1.51 -0.62 8.05
CA VAL A 76 -2.15 -1.71 7.32
C VAL A 76 -1.49 -3.01 7.67
N GLU A 77 -2.27 -4.07 7.58
CA GLU A 77 -1.79 -5.42 7.73
C GLU A 77 -2.34 -6.24 6.57
N GLY A 78 -1.47 -7.04 5.96
CA GLY A 78 -1.90 -7.82 4.83
C GLY A 78 -0.84 -8.81 4.43
N LYS A 79 -0.90 -9.23 3.18
CA LYS A 79 0.06 -10.20 2.68
C LYS A 79 0.64 -9.72 1.36
N VAL A 80 1.83 -10.23 1.06
CA VAL A 80 2.54 -9.89 -0.17
C VAL A 80 2.01 -10.75 -1.29
N ILE A 81 1.70 -10.12 -2.42
CA ILE A 81 1.20 -10.80 -3.61
C ILE A 81 2.07 -10.41 -4.79
N TYR A 82 2.47 -11.39 -5.56
CA TYR A 82 3.23 -11.17 -6.79
C TYR A 82 2.34 -11.48 -7.97
N ARG A 83 2.33 -10.56 -8.94
CA ARG A 83 1.55 -10.73 -10.15
C ARG A 83 2.41 -10.44 -11.36
N SER A 84 1.99 -10.94 -12.49
CA SER A 84 2.60 -10.57 -13.76
C SER A 84 1.52 -10.18 -14.74
N TYR A 85 1.88 -9.36 -15.70
CA TYR A 85 0.97 -8.95 -16.76
C TYR A 85 1.81 -8.62 -17.99
N ASP A 86 1.15 -8.64 -19.15
CA ASP A 86 1.79 -8.26 -20.39
C ASP A 86 1.47 -6.81 -20.68
N ASP A 87 2.51 -6.02 -20.98
CA ASP A 87 2.27 -4.63 -21.31
C ASP A 87 1.87 -4.50 -22.78
N LYS A 88 1.73 -3.26 -23.24
CA LYS A 88 1.25 -3.00 -24.59
C LYS A 88 2.17 -3.54 -25.66
N GLU A 89 3.43 -3.71 -25.32
CA GLU A 89 4.42 -4.20 -26.28
C GLU A 89 4.64 -5.69 -26.17
N GLY A 90 3.86 -6.36 -25.35
CA GLY A 90 3.98 -7.79 -25.19
C GLY A 90 5.07 -8.23 -24.24
N VAL A 91 5.68 -7.30 -23.53
CA VAL A 91 6.73 -7.62 -22.57
C VAL A 91 6.09 -7.95 -21.23
N LYS A 92 6.52 -9.07 -20.65
CA LYS A 92 5.99 -9.50 -19.35
C LYS A 92 6.53 -8.60 -18.25
N ARG A 93 5.64 -8.06 -17.45
CA ARG A 93 5.99 -7.20 -16.33
C ARG A 93 5.55 -7.86 -15.04
N TYR A 94 6.28 -7.57 -13.99
CA TYR A 94 6.00 -8.11 -12.66
C TYR A 94 5.73 -6.97 -11.70
N ILE A 95 4.79 -7.21 -10.79
CA ILE A 95 4.43 -6.20 -9.79
C ILE A 95 4.24 -6.90 -8.46
N THR A 96 4.72 -6.25 -7.41
CA THR A 96 4.57 -6.73 -6.04
C THR A 96 3.58 -5.82 -5.34
N GLU A 97 2.56 -6.42 -4.76
CA GLU A 97 1.50 -5.69 -4.09
C GLU A 97 1.28 -6.24 -2.69
N ILE A 98 0.74 -5.39 -1.83
CA ILE A 98 0.29 -5.79 -0.50
C ILE A 98 -1.23 -5.84 -0.55
N ARG A 99 -1.80 -7.03 -0.36
CA ARG A 99 -3.25 -7.14 -0.26
C ARG A 99 -3.64 -6.85 1.17
N VAL A 100 -4.31 -5.73 1.38
CA VAL A 100 -4.66 -5.25 2.71
C VAL A 100 -5.78 -6.11 3.27
N GLU A 101 -5.61 -6.55 4.50
CA GLU A 101 -6.62 -7.31 5.21
C GLU A 101 -7.17 -6.56 6.41
N GLU A 102 -6.40 -5.60 6.90
CA GLU A 102 -6.83 -4.80 8.02
C GLU A 102 -6.21 -3.43 7.92
N ILE A 103 -6.96 -2.40 8.29
CA ILE A 103 -6.48 -1.02 8.22
C ILE A 103 -6.90 -0.27 9.47
N VAL A 104 -5.99 0.56 9.96
CA VAL A 104 -6.27 1.48 11.06
C VAL A 104 -5.90 2.87 10.57
N LEU A 105 -6.84 3.80 10.70
CA LEU A 105 -6.61 5.19 10.32
C LEU A 105 -5.95 5.90 11.48
N LEU A 106 -4.81 6.51 11.19
CA LEU A 106 -4.01 7.19 12.20
C LEU A 106 -3.98 8.69 11.90
N GLY A 107 -3.34 9.43 12.77
CA GLY A 107 -3.18 10.85 12.53
C GLY A 107 -4.49 11.57 12.62
N GLY A 108 -4.55 12.53 13.24
CA GLY A 108 -5.62 13.23 13.62
C GLY A 108 -6.54 13.71 12.59
N LYS A 109 -7.29 13.77 12.82
CA LYS A 109 -8.19 14.25 12.24
C LYS A 109 -8.14 14.95 11.35
#